data_d9ab3f7e53d4e8f85613dfb9a62748d9
#
_entry.id   d9ab3f7e53d4e8f85613dfb9a62748d9
#
_cell.length_a   1.000
_cell.length_b   1.000
_cell.length_c   1.000
_cell.angle_alpha   90.00
_cell.angle_beta   90.00
_cell.angle_gamma   90.00
#
_symmetry.space_group_name_H-M   'P 1'
#
loop_
_entity.id
_entity.type
_entity.pdbx_description
1 polymer ?
#
loop_
_entity_poly.entity_id
_entity_poly.type
_entity_poly.pdbx_seq_one_letter_code
_entity_poly.pdbx_strand_id
1 'polypeptide(L)'
;MTDWKDIVLAHFDKRTEHFQPLDVHLDQTVAIMRESLSQAVRFDVLQDDELHTIASAIGKFHDLGKFTDFFQSYIKYDKNSGELKNHAHISALVLYRYLQMFRPLSCDSKDQEVLLYLIYLAVRLHHGHLTTDGLFLRTDVLSATTALRQQAAQLLKKKDEISACYGISPSEL
;
A
#
# COMPACT_ATOMS: atom_id res chain seq x y z
N MET A 1 20.53 18.26 10.53
CA MET A 1 20.06 16.86 10.46
C MET A 1 18.58 16.88 10.77
N THR A 2 17.75 16.34 9.92
CA THR A 2 16.30 16.23 10.16
C THR A 2 16.08 15.24 11.30
N ASP A 3 15.32 15.63 12.33
CA ASP A 3 15.00 14.74 13.44
C ASP A 3 14.01 13.66 12.93
N TRP A 4 14.28 12.39 13.20
CA TRP A 4 13.40 11.28 12.83
C TRP A 4 11.97 11.42 13.41
N LYS A 5 11.81 12.23 14.46
CA LYS A 5 10.52 12.49 15.08
C LYS A 5 9.56 13.23 14.17
N ASP A 6 10.10 14.05 13.26
CA ASP A 6 9.32 14.96 12.40
C ASP A 6 9.03 14.35 11.02
N ILE A 7 9.55 13.15 10.72
CA ILE A 7 9.35 12.48 9.44
C ILE A 7 8.47 11.23 9.56
N VAL A 8 7.81 10.86 8.47
CA VAL A 8 7.05 9.60 8.39
C VAL A 8 8.02 8.45 8.12
N LEU A 9 8.04 7.46 9.00
CA LEU A 9 8.99 6.35 8.96
C LEU A 9 8.36 5.09 8.36
N ALA A 10 9.14 4.40 7.50
CA ALA A 10 8.86 3.03 7.08
C ALA A 10 9.40 2.01 8.08
N HIS A 11 10.64 2.23 8.54
CA HIS A 11 11.35 1.35 9.48
C HIS A 11 12.10 2.18 10.52
N PHE A 12 12.23 1.61 11.73
CA PHE A 12 13.01 2.20 12.80
C PHE A 12 13.59 1.10 13.70
N ASP A 13 14.91 1.04 13.77
CA ASP A 13 15.63 0.22 14.76
C ASP A 13 15.99 1.09 15.98
N LYS A 14 15.27 0.93 17.05
CA LYS A 14 15.44 1.71 18.29
C LYS A 14 16.77 1.49 18.96
N ARG A 15 17.40 0.33 18.74
CA ARG A 15 18.69 0.00 19.38
C ARG A 15 19.84 0.78 18.74
N THR A 16 19.78 0.96 17.42
CA THR A 16 20.83 1.64 16.65
C THR A 16 20.43 3.06 16.23
N GLU A 17 19.18 3.47 16.50
CA GLU A 17 18.53 4.70 16.01
C GLU A 17 18.57 4.81 14.48
N HIS A 18 18.79 3.70 13.79
CA HIS A 18 18.73 3.66 12.34
C HIS A 18 17.28 3.71 11.87
N PHE A 19 16.98 4.60 10.94
CA PHE A 19 15.62 4.76 10.40
C PHE A 19 15.62 4.87 8.88
N GLN A 20 14.49 4.53 8.29
CA GLN A 20 14.21 4.70 6.88
C GLN A 20 12.95 5.56 6.72
N PRO A 21 13.03 6.72 6.06
CA PRO A 21 11.87 7.50 5.67
C PRO A 21 10.92 6.71 4.75
N LEU A 22 9.63 6.96 4.87
CA LEU A 22 8.62 6.20 4.10
C LEU A 22 8.72 6.50 2.59
N ASP A 23 8.91 7.74 2.20
CA ASP A 23 9.09 8.16 0.80
C ASP A 23 10.27 7.42 0.14
N VAL A 24 11.42 7.40 0.81
CA VAL A 24 12.62 6.66 0.34
C VAL A 24 12.34 5.17 0.18
N HIS A 25 11.64 4.57 1.15
CA HIS A 25 11.25 3.15 1.10
C HIS A 25 10.36 2.86 -0.10
N LEU A 26 9.35 3.69 -0.33
CA LEU A 26 8.40 3.53 -1.44
C LEU A 26 9.09 3.65 -2.80
N ASP A 27 9.96 4.65 -2.98
CA ASP A 27 10.70 4.84 -4.23
C ASP A 27 11.64 3.67 -4.52
N GLN A 28 12.34 3.15 -3.51
CA GLN A 28 13.17 1.96 -3.63
C GLN A 28 12.35 0.72 -4.01
N THR A 29 11.18 0.55 -3.40
CA THR A 29 10.29 -0.57 -3.72
C THR A 29 9.78 -0.48 -5.17
N VAL A 30 9.38 0.69 -5.64
CA VAL A 30 8.99 0.92 -7.05
C VAL A 30 10.13 0.55 -8.00
N ALA A 31 11.35 0.99 -7.70
CA ALA A 31 12.53 0.68 -8.54
C ALA A 31 12.76 -0.83 -8.65
N ILE A 32 12.75 -1.55 -7.51
CA ILE A 32 12.92 -3.00 -7.46
C ILE A 32 11.80 -3.72 -8.24
N MET A 33 10.55 -3.30 -8.07
CA MET A 33 9.42 -3.92 -8.77
C MET A 33 9.51 -3.73 -10.28
N ARG A 34 9.90 -2.56 -10.75
CA ARG A 34 10.10 -2.28 -12.18
C ARG A 34 11.24 -3.12 -12.77
N GLU A 35 12.35 -3.24 -12.06
CA GLU A 35 13.48 -4.07 -12.48
C GLU A 35 13.07 -5.54 -12.53
N SER A 36 12.37 -6.05 -11.53
CA SER A 36 11.89 -7.43 -11.49
C SER A 36 10.95 -7.74 -12.66
N LEU A 37 10.07 -6.81 -13.04
CA LEU A 37 9.19 -6.98 -14.20
C LEU A 37 9.95 -7.01 -15.52
N SER A 38 11.01 -6.24 -15.68
CA SER A 38 11.82 -6.26 -16.91
C SER A 38 12.47 -7.61 -17.17
N GLN A 39 12.60 -8.45 -16.13
CA GLN A 39 13.16 -9.81 -16.17
C GLN A 39 12.07 -10.90 -16.16
N ALA A 40 10.81 -10.53 -15.98
CA ALA A 40 9.71 -11.48 -15.82
C ALA A 40 9.10 -11.94 -17.14
N VAL A 41 8.35 -13.05 -17.06
CA VAL A 41 7.60 -13.63 -18.18
C VAL A 41 6.50 -12.63 -18.61
N ARG A 42 6.34 -12.47 -19.94
CA ARG A 42 5.25 -11.68 -20.50
C ARG A 42 3.89 -12.30 -20.19
N PHE A 43 2.95 -11.46 -19.81
CA PHE A 43 1.56 -11.88 -19.64
C PHE A 43 0.78 -11.50 -20.89
N ASP A 44 0.12 -12.47 -21.54
CA ASP A 44 -0.68 -12.23 -22.75
C ASP A 44 -1.93 -11.38 -22.51
N VAL A 45 -2.28 -11.14 -21.23
CA VAL A 45 -3.52 -10.46 -20.82
C VAL A 45 -3.34 -8.95 -20.63
N LEU A 46 -2.12 -8.47 -20.39
CA LEU A 46 -1.81 -7.08 -20.10
C LEU A 46 -0.71 -6.56 -21.00
N GLN A 47 -0.78 -5.28 -21.36
CA GLN A 47 0.29 -4.59 -22.07
C GLN A 47 1.47 -4.30 -21.12
N ASP A 48 2.69 -4.21 -21.65
CA ASP A 48 3.90 -3.99 -20.85
C ASP A 48 3.84 -2.68 -20.02
N ASP A 49 3.27 -1.61 -20.57
CA ASP A 49 3.09 -0.33 -19.88
C ASP A 49 2.04 -0.40 -18.75
N GLU A 50 1.01 -1.22 -18.91
CA GLU A 50 0.03 -1.49 -17.85
C GLU A 50 0.68 -2.25 -16.69
N LEU A 51 1.50 -3.26 -16.99
CA LEU A 51 2.26 -4.01 -15.99
C LEU A 51 3.18 -3.09 -15.18
N HIS A 52 3.91 -2.19 -15.86
CA HIS A 52 4.76 -1.20 -15.20
C HIS A 52 3.96 -0.20 -14.36
N THR A 53 2.78 0.17 -14.81
CA THR A 53 1.86 1.05 -14.06
C THR A 53 1.36 0.36 -12.79
N ILE A 54 0.90 -0.89 -12.90
CA ILE A 54 0.44 -1.71 -11.76
C ILE A 54 1.57 -1.90 -10.75
N ALA A 55 2.75 -2.30 -11.21
CA ALA A 55 3.90 -2.51 -10.33
C ALA A 55 4.30 -1.24 -9.59
N SER A 56 4.29 -0.10 -10.29
CA SER A 56 4.56 1.19 -9.67
C SER A 56 3.50 1.56 -8.64
N ALA A 57 2.23 1.29 -8.93
CA ALA A 57 1.14 1.51 -7.98
C ALA A 57 1.27 0.60 -6.75
N ILE A 58 1.56 -0.70 -6.93
CA ILE A 58 1.81 -1.62 -5.81
C ILE A 58 2.98 -1.11 -4.96
N GLY A 59 4.12 -0.81 -5.57
CA GLY A 59 5.30 -0.32 -4.87
C GLY A 59 5.03 0.96 -4.08
N LYS A 60 4.23 1.88 -4.62
CA LYS A 60 3.84 3.11 -3.93
C LYS A 60 2.83 2.88 -2.81
N PHE A 61 1.79 2.09 -3.04
CA PHE A 61 0.64 2.01 -2.14
C PHE A 61 0.74 0.91 -1.07
N HIS A 62 1.63 -0.09 -1.19
CA HIS A 62 1.66 -1.23 -0.26
C HIS A 62 1.77 -0.84 1.20
N ASP A 63 2.43 0.26 1.50
CA ASP A 63 2.71 0.77 2.84
C ASP A 63 2.00 2.09 3.16
N LEU A 64 0.98 2.50 2.36
CA LEU A 64 0.25 3.76 2.56
C LEU A 64 -0.31 3.90 3.98
N GLY A 65 -0.79 2.83 4.58
CA GLY A 65 -1.32 2.85 5.94
C GLY A 65 -0.29 3.23 7.00
N LYS A 66 1.01 3.24 6.69
CA LYS A 66 2.09 3.75 7.56
C LYS A 66 2.01 5.27 7.78
N PHE A 67 1.30 6.02 6.95
CA PHE A 67 1.02 7.44 7.21
C PHE A 67 0.13 7.68 8.43
N THR A 68 -0.59 6.67 8.91
CA THR A 68 -1.44 6.83 10.10
C THR A 68 -0.63 7.12 11.37
N ASP A 69 -1.14 8.00 12.23
CA ASP A 69 -0.51 8.27 13.53
C ASP A 69 -0.50 7.02 14.42
N PHE A 70 -1.42 6.07 14.18
CA PHE A 70 -1.44 4.78 14.87
C PHE A 70 -0.18 3.97 14.58
N PHE A 71 0.22 3.87 13.31
CA PHE A 71 1.45 3.18 12.93
C PHE A 71 2.68 3.97 13.36
N GLN A 72 2.72 5.29 13.13
CA GLN A 72 3.86 6.13 13.52
C GLN A 72 4.09 6.13 15.04
N SER A 73 3.03 6.16 15.83
CA SER A 73 3.14 6.06 17.30
C SER A 73 3.63 4.67 17.74
N TYR A 74 3.25 3.62 17.02
CA TYR A 74 3.75 2.27 17.28
C TYR A 74 5.24 2.15 16.97
N ILE A 75 5.67 2.54 15.77
CA ILE A 75 7.07 2.35 15.34
C ILE A 75 8.03 3.24 16.12
N LYS A 76 7.65 4.49 16.41
CA LYS A 76 8.49 5.47 17.13
C LYS A 76 8.52 5.23 18.63
N TYR A 77 7.38 4.89 19.25
CA TYR A 77 7.21 4.96 20.71
C TYR A 77 6.65 3.68 21.35
N ASP A 78 6.53 2.57 20.61
CA ASP A 78 5.91 1.30 21.06
C ASP A 78 4.45 1.43 21.55
N LYS A 79 3.77 2.49 21.15
CA LYS A 79 2.36 2.65 21.51
C LYS A 79 1.52 1.63 20.77
N ASN A 80 1.17 0.54 21.45
CA ASN A 80 0.34 -0.50 20.87
C ASN A 80 -1.12 -0.03 20.77
N SER A 81 -1.60 0.15 19.55
CA SER A 81 -2.99 0.53 19.22
C SER A 81 -3.83 -0.64 18.69
N GLY A 82 -3.45 -1.88 19.05
CA GLY A 82 -4.16 -3.09 18.61
C GLY A 82 -4.14 -3.23 17.08
N GLU A 83 -5.31 -3.44 16.48
CA GLU A 83 -5.45 -3.59 15.03
C GLU A 83 -5.14 -2.30 14.25
N LEU A 84 -5.25 -1.12 14.87
CA LEU A 84 -5.04 0.17 14.22
C LEU A 84 -3.61 0.38 13.70
N LYS A 85 -2.61 -0.33 14.26
CA LYS A 85 -1.24 -0.32 13.75
C LYS A 85 -1.04 -1.15 12.47
N ASN A 86 -1.99 -2.04 12.13
CA ASN A 86 -1.89 -2.92 10.96
C ASN A 86 -2.18 -2.12 9.69
N HIS A 87 -1.14 -1.75 8.97
CA HIS A 87 -1.24 -0.87 7.80
C HIS A 87 -1.57 -1.60 6.49
N ALA A 88 -1.29 -2.90 6.37
CA ALA A 88 -1.39 -3.62 5.10
C ALA A 88 -2.83 -3.67 4.56
N HIS A 89 -3.83 -3.86 5.41
CA HIS A 89 -5.22 -3.95 4.96
C HIS A 89 -5.75 -2.63 4.40
N ILE A 90 -5.54 -1.51 5.09
CA ILE A 90 -5.98 -0.20 4.59
C ILE A 90 -5.20 0.19 3.32
N SER A 91 -3.91 -0.11 3.24
CA SER A 91 -3.08 0.08 2.04
C SER A 91 -3.65 -0.67 0.84
N ALA A 92 -3.99 -1.95 1.03
CA ALA A 92 -4.57 -2.79 -0.02
C ALA A 92 -5.92 -2.27 -0.52
N LEU A 93 -6.79 -1.81 0.39
CA LEU A 93 -8.09 -1.23 0.03
C LEU A 93 -7.96 0.05 -0.78
N VAL A 94 -7.07 0.96 -0.37
CA VAL A 94 -6.85 2.21 -1.11
C VAL A 94 -6.27 1.92 -2.49
N LEU A 95 -5.28 1.02 -2.60
CA LEU A 95 -4.72 0.61 -3.90
C LEU A 95 -5.78 -0.02 -4.80
N TYR A 96 -6.61 -0.92 -4.28
CA TYR A 96 -7.70 -1.54 -5.03
C TYR A 96 -8.63 -0.48 -5.63
N ARG A 97 -9.07 0.48 -4.82
CA ARG A 97 -9.95 1.58 -5.27
C ARG A 97 -9.25 2.51 -6.25
N TYR A 98 -7.99 2.85 -6.01
CA TYR A 98 -7.19 3.67 -6.92
C TYR A 98 -7.10 3.04 -8.32
N LEU A 99 -6.72 1.77 -8.41
CA LEU A 99 -6.64 1.07 -9.70
C LEU A 99 -8.01 0.95 -10.37
N GLN A 100 -9.05 0.62 -9.61
CA GLN A 100 -10.41 0.50 -10.14
C GLN A 100 -10.94 1.80 -10.75
N MET A 101 -10.66 2.94 -10.13
CA MET A 101 -11.26 4.23 -10.51
C MET A 101 -10.39 5.03 -11.49
N PHE A 102 -9.08 4.98 -11.36
CA PHE A 102 -8.18 5.89 -12.05
C PHE A 102 -7.21 5.20 -13.02
N ARG A 103 -7.17 3.88 -13.02
CA ARG A 103 -6.28 3.09 -13.89
C ARG A 103 -7.02 1.84 -14.41
N PRO A 104 -8.09 2.04 -15.24
CA PRO A 104 -8.78 0.91 -15.84
C PRO A 104 -7.80 0.12 -16.71
N LEU A 105 -7.87 -1.21 -16.61
CA LEU A 105 -7.02 -2.12 -17.36
C LEU A 105 -7.68 -2.48 -18.70
N SER A 106 -6.87 -2.80 -19.70
CA SER A 106 -7.34 -3.12 -21.05
C SER A 106 -7.95 -4.53 -21.19
N CYS A 107 -7.82 -5.37 -20.15
CA CYS A 107 -8.42 -6.70 -20.13
C CYS A 107 -9.94 -6.67 -19.91
N ASP A 108 -10.62 -7.78 -20.18
CA ASP A 108 -12.06 -7.88 -19.98
C ASP A 108 -12.45 -7.70 -18.50
N SER A 109 -13.73 -7.44 -18.24
CA SER A 109 -14.22 -7.09 -16.90
C SER A 109 -14.02 -8.18 -15.86
N LYS A 110 -14.01 -9.46 -16.27
CA LYS A 110 -13.80 -10.61 -15.36
C LYS A 110 -12.32 -10.73 -14.99
N ASP A 111 -11.45 -10.65 -15.98
CA ASP A 111 -10.00 -10.70 -15.77
C ASP A 111 -9.53 -9.51 -14.95
N GLN A 112 -10.10 -8.33 -15.20
CA GLN A 112 -9.85 -7.13 -14.41
C GLN A 112 -10.23 -7.33 -12.93
N GLU A 113 -11.41 -7.87 -12.66
CA GLU A 113 -11.87 -8.11 -11.27
C GLU A 113 -10.94 -9.11 -10.54
N VAL A 114 -10.57 -10.20 -11.22
CA VAL A 114 -9.65 -11.20 -10.68
C VAL A 114 -8.27 -10.59 -10.40
N LEU A 115 -7.73 -9.84 -11.35
CA LEU A 115 -6.42 -9.22 -11.22
C LEU A 115 -6.39 -8.19 -10.08
N LEU A 116 -7.39 -7.31 -10.00
CA LEU A 116 -7.50 -6.34 -8.91
C LEU A 116 -7.59 -7.04 -7.54
N TYR A 117 -8.30 -8.16 -7.47
CA TYR A 117 -8.39 -8.95 -6.25
C TYR A 117 -7.05 -9.60 -5.88
N LEU A 118 -6.31 -10.14 -6.85
CA LEU A 118 -4.97 -10.69 -6.62
C LEU A 118 -3.98 -9.61 -6.14
N ILE A 119 -4.03 -8.42 -6.74
CA ILE A 119 -3.22 -7.27 -6.30
C ILE A 119 -3.59 -6.89 -4.85
N TYR A 120 -4.88 -6.81 -4.54
CA TYR A 120 -5.35 -6.56 -3.18
C TYR A 120 -4.81 -7.59 -2.19
N LEU A 121 -4.88 -8.88 -2.51
CA LEU A 121 -4.37 -9.95 -1.66
C LEU A 121 -2.85 -9.85 -1.48
N ALA A 122 -2.11 -9.60 -2.55
CA ALA A 122 -0.66 -9.46 -2.49
C ALA A 122 -0.24 -8.35 -1.51
N VAL A 123 -0.90 -7.18 -1.58
CA VAL A 123 -0.61 -6.07 -0.68
C VAL A 123 -1.13 -6.32 0.73
N ARG A 124 -2.32 -6.91 0.89
CA ARG A 124 -2.85 -7.23 2.22
C ARG A 124 -1.98 -8.21 2.99
N LEU A 125 -1.36 -9.16 2.30
CA LEU A 125 -0.61 -10.28 2.89
C LEU A 125 0.91 -10.10 2.82
N HIS A 126 1.42 -8.94 2.40
CA HIS A 126 2.86 -8.75 2.18
C HIS A 126 3.72 -8.91 3.46
N HIS A 127 3.13 -8.85 4.65
CA HIS A 127 3.78 -9.17 5.94
C HIS A 127 3.45 -10.57 6.46
N GLY A 128 2.68 -11.36 5.73
CA GLY A 128 2.18 -12.65 6.17
C GLY A 128 2.53 -13.80 5.25
N HIS A 129 2.07 -14.99 5.60
CA HIS A 129 2.09 -16.15 4.72
C HIS A 129 0.82 -16.17 3.89
N LEU A 130 0.95 -16.47 2.58
CA LEU A 130 -0.18 -16.83 1.73
C LEU A 130 -0.75 -18.15 2.25
N THR A 131 -1.80 -18.07 3.07
CA THR A 131 -2.56 -19.26 3.51
C THR A 131 -3.77 -19.42 2.60
N THR A 132 -4.19 -20.68 2.40
CA THR A 132 -5.40 -20.99 1.62
C THR A 132 -6.65 -20.31 2.20
N ASP A 133 -6.69 -20.04 3.49
CA ASP A 133 -7.78 -19.34 4.17
C ASP A 133 -7.90 -17.88 3.75
N GLY A 134 -6.79 -17.24 3.34
CA GLY A 134 -6.77 -15.86 2.82
C GLY A 134 -7.36 -15.70 1.42
N LEU A 135 -7.48 -16.80 0.65
CA LEU A 135 -7.98 -16.76 -0.72
C LEU A 135 -9.51 -16.73 -0.83
N PHE A 136 -10.26 -17.00 0.25
CA PHE A 136 -11.71 -17.22 0.18
C PHE A 136 -12.58 -16.03 0.59
N LEU A 137 -12.03 -14.88 0.99
CA LEU A 137 -12.83 -13.81 1.60
C LEU A 137 -12.98 -12.58 0.70
N ARG A 138 -13.68 -12.73 -0.42
CA ARG A 138 -14.20 -11.58 -1.21
C ARG A 138 -15.07 -10.64 -0.33
N THR A 139 -15.64 -11.15 0.75
CA THR A 139 -16.39 -10.37 1.74
C THR A 139 -15.55 -9.38 2.52
N ASP A 140 -14.25 -9.62 2.67
CA ASP A 140 -13.35 -8.73 3.41
C ASP A 140 -13.06 -7.40 2.68
N VAL A 141 -13.09 -7.40 1.35
CA VAL A 141 -12.93 -6.17 0.54
C VAL A 141 -14.08 -5.19 0.80
N LEU A 142 -15.25 -5.71 1.20
CA LEU A 142 -16.47 -4.92 1.37
C LEU A 142 -16.81 -4.61 2.83
N SER A 143 -16.21 -5.29 3.81
CA SER A 143 -16.50 -5.11 5.23
C SER A 143 -15.53 -4.13 5.89
N ALA A 144 -15.92 -2.84 5.96
CA ALA A 144 -15.15 -1.86 6.69
C ALA A 144 -15.32 -2.07 8.21
N THR A 145 -14.31 -2.62 8.86
CA THR A 145 -14.24 -2.69 10.33
C THR A 145 -14.12 -1.28 10.94
N THR A 146 -14.41 -1.14 12.24
CA THR A 146 -14.21 0.13 12.96
C THR A 146 -12.76 0.62 12.85
N ALA A 147 -11.78 -0.29 12.92
CA ALA A 147 -10.37 0.04 12.77
C ALA A 147 -10.06 0.63 11.39
N LEU A 148 -10.55 0.01 10.30
CA LEU A 148 -10.36 0.53 8.94
C LEU A 148 -10.97 1.93 8.75
N ARG A 149 -12.17 2.17 9.31
CA ARG A 149 -12.79 3.51 9.23
C ARG A 149 -11.96 4.58 9.94
N GLN A 150 -11.40 4.25 11.10
CA GLN A 150 -10.52 5.17 11.84
C GLN A 150 -9.21 5.43 11.09
N GLN A 151 -8.60 4.40 10.51
CA GLN A 151 -7.41 4.53 9.66
C GLN A 151 -7.70 5.40 8.43
N ALA A 152 -8.79 5.13 7.72
CA ALA A 152 -9.20 5.92 6.56
C ALA A 152 -9.43 7.40 6.91
N ALA A 153 -10.07 7.67 8.06
CA ALA A 153 -10.28 9.05 8.54
C ALA A 153 -8.95 9.78 8.81
N GLN A 154 -7.92 9.09 9.29
CA GLN A 154 -6.60 9.68 9.45
C GLN A 154 -5.88 9.93 8.12
N LEU A 155 -5.95 8.97 7.17
CA LEU A 155 -5.36 9.16 5.84
C LEU A 155 -5.99 10.36 5.12
N LEU A 156 -7.33 10.52 5.21
CA LEU A 156 -8.03 11.67 4.64
C LEU A 156 -7.58 13.00 5.24
N LYS A 157 -7.24 13.07 6.53
CA LYS A 157 -6.68 14.28 7.15
C LYS A 157 -5.29 14.62 6.62
N LYS A 158 -4.53 13.62 6.17
CA LYS A 158 -3.17 13.74 5.64
C LYS A 158 -3.11 13.69 4.11
N LYS A 159 -4.26 13.80 3.44
CA LYS A 159 -4.35 13.61 1.98
C LYS A 159 -3.38 14.48 1.19
N ASP A 160 -3.17 15.73 1.61
CA ASP A 160 -2.28 16.65 0.90
C ASP A 160 -0.80 16.24 1.06
N GLU A 161 -0.39 15.80 2.25
CA GLU A 161 0.94 15.25 2.53
C GLU A 161 1.17 13.95 1.73
N ILE A 162 0.19 13.05 1.74
CA ILE A 162 0.22 11.80 0.98
C ILE A 162 0.31 12.12 -0.52
N SER A 163 -0.54 13.00 -1.02
CA SER A 163 -0.54 13.40 -2.44
C SER A 163 0.80 13.94 -2.89
N ALA A 164 1.44 14.79 -2.08
CA ALA A 164 2.77 15.31 -2.37
C ALA A 164 3.83 14.19 -2.42
N CYS A 165 3.78 13.23 -1.48
CA CYS A 165 4.70 12.09 -1.43
C CYS A 165 4.52 11.14 -2.63
N TYR A 166 3.27 10.92 -3.06
CA TYR A 166 2.94 9.96 -4.12
C TYR A 166 2.94 10.56 -5.53
N GLY A 167 2.92 11.89 -5.64
CA GLY A 167 2.80 12.59 -6.92
C GLY A 167 1.44 12.36 -7.58
N ILE A 168 0.37 12.22 -6.79
CA ILE A 168 -1.01 12.04 -7.24
C ILE A 168 -1.89 13.19 -6.75
N SER A 169 -3.04 13.40 -7.40
CA SER A 169 -3.99 14.41 -6.95
C SER A 169 -4.66 14.01 -5.63
N PRO A 170 -4.96 14.96 -4.70
CA PRO A 170 -5.74 14.68 -3.50
C PRO A 170 -7.13 14.09 -3.78
N SER A 171 -7.66 14.27 -4.98
CA SER A 171 -8.93 13.67 -5.43
C SER A 171 -8.81 12.20 -5.84
N GLU A 172 -7.60 11.68 -5.99
CA GLU A 172 -7.32 10.28 -6.30
C GLU A 172 -7.11 9.40 -5.06
N LEU A 173 -7.13 10.00 -3.87
CA LEU A 173 -7.09 9.32 -2.56
C LEU A 173 -8.49 9.22 -1.97
#